data_ba80faeb4719fe22e6f474d9851ea1f3
#
_entry.id   ba80faeb4719fe22e6f474d9851ea1f3
#
_cell.length_a   1.000
_cell.length_b   1.000
_cell.length_c   1.000
_cell.angle_alpha   90.00
_cell.angle_beta   90.00
_cell.angle_gamma   90.00
#
_symmetry.space_group_name_H-M   'P 1'
#
loop_
_entity.id
_entity.type
_entity.pdbx_description
1 polymer ?
#
loop_
_entity_poly.entity_id
_entity_poly.type
_entity_poly.pdbx_seq_one_letter_code
_entity_poly.pdbx_strand_id
1 'polypeptide(L)'
;MLKFMADNPQVQQRLRTALREAWPAALAEQRIPTVNEIHGTVIPFLDATVEESLRCAGTLPNTVRDAIRDTTLLGHFVPKGTTVFLTLYGPGILVPPFPETIADDTEKVADWDPEDMHVFKPERWLVPSSTAPGGLEFSVNAGPSMPFSLGLRSCFGKRMAYYQLRTVLALVVWRFVLEKCPEELSTSQAVDGVTHRPKHSYVKLSTAY
;
A
#
# COMPACT_ATOMS: atom_id res chain seq x y z
N MET A 1 6.04 3.70 -4.89
CA MET A 1 6.11 4.39 -3.58
C MET A 1 6.71 5.79 -3.68
N LEU A 2 8.00 5.99 -3.99
CA LEU A 2 8.61 7.33 -4.01
C LEU A 2 7.93 8.31 -4.98
N LYS A 3 7.48 7.83 -6.14
CA LYS A 3 6.72 8.63 -7.09
C LYS A 3 5.39 9.12 -6.50
N PHE A 4 4.68 8.28 -5.71
CA PHE A 4 3.46 8.72 -5.01
C PHE A 4 3.75 9.84 -4.01
N MET A 5 4.93 9.84 -3.37
CA MET A 5 5.32 10.96 -2.50
C MET A 5 5.56 12.25 -3.28
N ALA A 6 6.19 12.16 -4.45
CA ALA A 6 6.39 13.31 -5.33
C ALA A 6 5.07 13.85 -5.90
N ASP A 7 4.11 12.96 -6.17
CA ASP A 7 2.79 13.32 -6.69
C ASP A 7 1.85 13.89 -5.61
N ASN A 8 2.12 13.61 -4.32
CA ASN A 8 1.29 13.99 -3.16
C ASN A 8 2.12 14.71 -2.08
N PRO A 9 2.52 15.97 -2.31
CA PRO A 9 3.41 16.70 -1.40
C PRO A 9 2.83 16.90 0.00
N GLN A 10 1.49 16.96 0.13
CA GLN A 10 0.83 17.07 1.45
C GLN A 10 1.03 15.78 2.27
N VAL A 11 0.88 14.61 1.64
CA VAL A 11 1.13 13.30 2.28
C VAL A 11 2.59 13.18 2.67
N GLN A 12 3.49 13.59 1.78
CA GLN A 12 4.93 13.60 2.06
C GLN A 12 5.27 14.49 3.26
N GLN A 13 4.71 15.69 3.31
CA GLN A 13 4.95 16.61 4.42
C GLN A 13 4.39 16.07 5.73
N ARG A 14 3.17 15.54 5.73
CA ARG A 14 2.58 14.92 6.92
C ARG A 14 3.41 13.74 7.42
N LEU A 15 3.87 12.88 6.50
CA LEU A 15 4.75 11.77 6.85
C LEU A 15 6.05 12.27 7.49
N ARG A 16 6.69 13.30 6.91
CA ARG A 16 7.92 13.89 7.47
C ARG A 16 7.69 14.43 8.87
N THR A 17 6.58 15.10 9.12
CA THR A 17 6.21 15.57 10.46
C THR A 17 6.09 14.40 11.42
N ALA A 18 5.34 13.36 11.09
CA ALA A 18 5.18 12.18 11.93
C ALA A 18 6.52 11.47 12.24
N LEU A 19 7.43 11.39 11.25
CA LEU A 19 8.76 10.83 11.47
C LEU A 19 9.60 11.67 12.44
N ARG A 20 9.56 13.00 12.32
CA ARG A 20 10.31 13.91 13.19
C ARG A 20 9.79 13.91 14.61
N GLU A 21 8.48 13.81 14.80
CA GLU A 21 7.85 13.66 16.12
C GLU A 21 8.20 12.31 16.76
N ALA A 22 8.28 11.25 15.96
CA ALA A 22 8.60 9.91 16.44
C ALA A 22 10.07 9.71 16.82
N TRP A 23 10.99 10.47 16.19
CA TRP A 23 12.44 10.35 16.43
C TRP A 23 13.11 11.69 16.79
N PRO A 24 12.73 12.30 17.92
CA PRO A 24 13.22 13.63 18.31
C PRO A 24 14.73 13.64 18.57
N ALA A 25 15.31 12.54 19.05
CA ALA A 25 16.76 12.42 19.25
C ALA A 25 17.53 12.47 17.92
N ALA A 26 17.07 11.72 16.91
CA ALA A 26 17.69 11.74 15.60
C ALA A 26 17.60 13.15 14.95
N LEU A 27 16.49 13.85 15.19
CA LEU A 27 16.31 15.22 14.71
C LEU A 27 17.27 16.20 15.42
N ALA A 28 17.35 16.15 16.74
CA ALA A 28 18.23 17.02 17.53
C ALA A 28 19.71 16.81 17.21
N GLU A 29 20.11 15.57 16.97
CA GLU A 29 21.47 15.20 16.61
C GLU A 29 21.77 15.34 15.10
N GLN A 30 20.80 15.80 14.30
CA GLN A 30 20.92 15.96 12.85
C GLN A 30 21.42 14.70 12.11
N ARG A 31 21.06 13.52 12.60
CA ARG A 31 21.43 12.23 12.02
C ARG A 31 20.24 11.53 11.37
N ILE A 32 20.55 10.51 10.59
CA ILE A 32 19.53 9.57 10.13
C ILE A 32 19.06 8.69 11.30
N PRO A 33 17.77 8.28 11.33
CA PRO A 33 17.29 7.31 12.29
C PRO A 33 17.99 5.96 12.14
N THR A 34 18.25 5.30 13.24
CA THR A 34 18.81 3.95 13.29
C THR A 34 17.77 2.91 12.86
N VAL A 35 18.23 1.72 12.50
CA VAL A 35 17.34 0.59 12.20
C VAL A 35 16.39 0.27 13.35
N ASN A 36 16.91 0.33 14.60
CA ASN A 36 16.12 0.09 15.80
C ASN A 36 15.03 1.16 16.00
N GLU A 37 15.31 2.43 15.74
CA GLU A 37 14.30 3.49 15.78
C GLU A 37 13.24 3.26 14.69
N ILE A 38 13.64 2.95 13.45
CA ILE A 38 12.71 2.75 12.33
C ILE A 38 11.76 1.57 12.59
N HIS A 39 12.25 0.47 13.12
CA HIS A 39 11.45 -0.75 13.30
C HIS A 39 10.89 -0.91 14.73
N GLY A 40 11.46 -0.23 15.70
CA GLY A 40 11.00 -0.27 17.10
C GLY A 40 9.91 0.75 17.45
N THR A 41 9.71 1.78 16.60
CA THR A 41 8.71 2.82 16.86
C THR A 41 7.45 2.59 16.03
N VAL A 42 6.30 2.62 16.66
CA VAL A 42 5.00 2.57 15.97
C VAL A 42 4.69 3.94 15.38
N ILE A 43 4.56 4.02 14.06
CA ILE A 43 4.20 5.24 13.34
C ILE A 43 3.06 4.89 12.37
N PRO A 44 1.80 5.01 12.82
CA PRO A 44 0.64 4.55 12.05
C PRO A 44 0.59 5.13 10.62
N PHE A 45 0.92 6.40 10.47
CA PHE A 45 0.90 7.06 9.15
C PHE A 45 2.01 6.57 8.21
N LEU A 46 3.15 6.12 8.71
CA LEU A 46 4.19 5.48 7.91
C LEU A 46 3.70 4.13 7.36
N ASP A 47 3.10 3.30 8.22
CA ASP A 47 2.58 1.99 7.84
C ASP A 47 1.40 2.13 6.87
N ALA A 48 0.51 3.08 7.12
CA ALA A 48 -0.60 3.44 6.24
C ALA A 48 -0.10 3.90 4.85
N THR A 49 0.99 4.68 4.81
CA THR A 49 1.57 5.15 3.54
C THR A 49 2.21 4.01 2.74
N VAL A 50 2.83 3.05 3.41
CA VAL A 50 3.36 1.84 2.77
C VAL A 50 2.23 1.01 2.18
N GLU A 51 1.15 0.76 2.95
CA GLU A 51 0.02 -0.05 2.49
C GLU A 51 -0.71 0.61 1.31
N GLU A 52 -0.96 1.90 1.37
CA GLU A 52 -1.57 2.64 0.27
C GLU A 52 -0.69 2.62 -0.99
N SER A 53 0.63 2.68 -0.80
CA SER A 53 1.57 2.55 -1.92
C SER A 53 1.49 1.17 -2.58
N LEU A 54 1.33 0.12 -1.80
CA LEU A 54 1.18 -1.25 -2.30
C LEU A 54 -0.16 -1.42 -3.03
N ARG A 55 -1.24 -0.89 -2.48
CA ARG A 55 -2.56 -0.89 -3.11
C ARG A 55 -2.53 -0.19 -4.48
N CYS A 56 -2.02 1.03 -4.53
CA CYS A 56 -1.99 1.82 -5.76
C CYS A 56 -0.97 1.31 -6.79
N ALA A 57 0.08 0.61 -6.36
CA ALA A 57 1.10 0.09 -7.27
C ALA A 57 0.64 -1.13 -8.08
N GLY A 58 -0.26 -1.96 -7.53
CA GLY A 58 -0.77 -3.16 -8.21
C GLY A 58 0.31 -4.09 -8.75
N THR A 59 1.41 -4.25 -8.03
CA THR A 59 2.62 -4.94 -8.50
C THR A 59 2.36 -6.36 -9.00
N LEU A 60 1.42 -7.08 -8.37
CA LEU A 60 0.94 -8.39 -8.80
C LEU A 60 -0.54 -8.28 -9.18
N PRO A 61 -0.87 -8.16 -10.48
CA PRO A 61 -2.26 -7.92 -10.89
C PRO A 61 -3.18 -9.11 -10.67
N ASN A 62 -2.63 -10.32 -10.70
CA ASN A 62 -3.40 -11.55 -10.48
C ASN A 62 -2.56 -12.66 -9.86
N THR A 63 -3.23 -13.66 -9.32
CA THR A 63 -2.64 -14.95 -8.94
C THR A 63 -3.51 -16.08 -9.45
N VAL A 64 -2.93 -17.26 -9.61
CA VAL A 64 -3.60 -18.40 -10.25
C VAL A 64 -3.75 -19.53 -9.23
N ARG A 65 -4.89 -20.21 -9.29
CA ARG A 65 -5.17 -21.44 -8.51
C ARG A 65 -5.86 -22.45 -9.39
N ASP A 66 -5.53 -23.72 -9.21
CA ASP A 66 -6.24 -24.82 -9.85
C ASP A 66 -7.19 -25.49 -8.86
N ALA A 67 -8.42 -25.77 -9.29
CA ALA A 67 -9.39 -26.50 -8.49
C ALA A 67 -8.93 -27.96 -8.34
N ILE A 68 -8.58 -28.37 -7.13
CA ILE A 68 -8.12 -29.75 -6.83
C ILE A 68 -9.27 -30.74 -6.71
N ARG A 69 -10.50 -30.28 -6.63
CA ARG A 69 -11.77 -31.04 -6.60
C ARG A 69 -12.88 -30.15 -7.16
N ASP A 70 -14.00 -30.77 -7.49
CA ASP A 70 -15.22 -30.02 -7.81
C ASP A 70 -15.58 -29.12 -6.64
N THR A 71 -15.90 -27.86 -6.91
CA THR A 71 -16.18 -26.85 -5.89
C THR A 71 -17.18 -25.82 -6.41
N THR A 72 -17.56 -24.88 -5.53
CA THR A 72 -18.38 -23.72 -5.90
C THR A 72 -17.62 -22.45 -5.52
N LEU A 73 -17.59 -21.46 -6.41
CA LEU A 73 -16.98 -20.17 -6.19
C LEU A 73 -17.99 -19.06 -6.58
N LEU A 74 -18.33 -18.20 -5.65
CA LEU A 74 -19.33 -17.13 -5.85
C LEU A 74 -20.65 -17.66 -6.45
N GLY A 75 -21.14 -18.80 -5.97
CA GLY A 75 -22.37 -19.43 -6.45
C GLY A 75 -22.22 -20.23 -7.76
N HIS A 76 -21.09 -20.18 -8.44
CA HIS A 76 -20.84 -20.88 -9.71
C HIS A 76 -20.10 -22.19 -9.48
N PHE A 77 -20.55 -23.26 -10.16
CA PHE A 77 -19.86 -24.54 -10.14
C PHE A 77 -18.52 -24.48 -10.88
N VAL A 78 -17.47 -24.96 -10.23
CA VAL A 78 -16.10 -25.00 -10.76
C VAL A 78 -15.61 -26.46 -10.75
N PRO A 79 -15.48 -27.11 -11.90
CA PRO A 79 -14.97 -28.47 -12.02
C PRO A 79 -13.52 -28.60 -11.52
N LYS A 80 -13.16 -29.79 -11.05
CA LYS A 80 -11.76 -30.17 -10.79
C LYS A 80 -10.89 -29.93 -12.02
N GLY A 81 -9.70 -29.36 -11.82
CA GLY A 81 -8.74 -29.04 -12.87
C GLY A 81 -8.98 -27.69 -13.55
N THR A 82 -10.03 -26.95 -13.17
CA THR A 82 -10.25 -25.60 -13.68
C THR A 82 -9.21 -24.65 -13.08
N THR A 83 -8.52 -23.91 -13.96
CA THR A 83 -7.62 -22.83 -13.55
C THR A 83 -8.42 -21.54 -13.31
N VAL A 84 -8.32 -20.99 -12.09
CA VAL A 84 -9.00 -19.80 -11.65
C VAL A 84 -7.98 -18.66 -11.51
N PHE A 85 -8.24 -17.55 -12.19
CA PHE A 85 -7.48 -16.31 -12.03
C PHE A 85 -8.13 -15.45 -10.95
N LEU A 86 -7.37 -15.17 -9.90
CA LEU A 86 -7.78 -14.28 -8.82
C LEU A 86 -7.18 -12.90 -9.08
N THR A 87 -7.99 -11.93 -9.44
CA THR A 87 -7.53 -10.55 -9.67
C THR A 87 -7.22 -9.89 -8.32
N LEU A 88 -6.01 -9.32 -8.21
CA LEU A 88 -5.51 -8.62 -7.03
C LEU A 88 -5.43 -7.11 -7.25
N TYR A 89 -5.92 -6.64 -8.41
CA TYR A 89 -5.85 -5.26 -8.86
C TYR A 89 -7.04 -4.95 -9.78
N GLY A 90 -7.59 -3.73 -9.70
CA GLY A 90 -8.74 -3.33 -10.52
C GLY A 90 -10.00 -3.08 -9.71
N PRO A 91 -11.19 -3.54 -10.19
CA PRO A 91 -12.44 -3.37 -9.47
C PRO A 91 -12.41 -3.91 -8.04
N GLY A 92 -12.99 -3.16 -7.11
CA GLY A 92 -12.93 -3.42 -5.68
C GLY A 92 -11.65 -2.94 -4.99
N ILE A 93 -10.62 -2.53 -5.75
CA ILE A 93 -9.34 -2.06 -5.19
C ILE A 93 -9.04 -0.60 -5.60
N LEU A 94 -9.15 -0.27 -6.88
CA LEU A 94 -8.90 1.09 -7.40
C LEU A 94 -10.16 1.79 -7.89
N VAL A 95 -11.18 1.02 -8.21
CA VAL A 95 -12.50 1.51 -8.62
C VAL A 95 -13.55 0.70 -7.88
N PRO A 96 -14.80 1.19 -7.78
CA PRO A 96 -15.87 0.45 -7.12
C PRO A 96 -16.02 -0.98 -7.64
N PRO A 97 -16.37 -1.95 -6.79
CA PRO A 97 -16.69 -3.29 -7.23
C PRO A 97 -17.93 -3.29 -8.14
N PHE A 98 -18.07 -4.30 -8.99
CA PHE A 98 -19.29 -4.47 -9.76
C PHE A 98 -20.47 -4.75 -8.83
N PRO A 99 -21.64 -4.13 -9.02
CA PRO A 99 -22.81 -4.33 -8.16
C PRO A 99 -23.21 -5.81 -7.99
N GLU A 100 -23.06 -6.59 -9.04
CA GLU A 100 -23.41 -8.01 -9.07
C GLU A 100 -22.47 -8.88 -8.22
N THR A 101 -21.31 -8.35 -7.81
CA THR A 101 -20.34 -9.07 -7.01
C THR A 101 -20.48 -8.82 -5.51
N ILE A 102 -21.37 -7.91 -5.11
CA ILE A 102 -21.67 -7.62 -3.71
C ILE A 102 -22.68 -8.67 -3.26
N ALA A 103 -22.22 -9.81 -2.77
CA ALA A 103 -23.09 -10.78 -2.13
C ALA A 103 -23.64 -10.19 -0.81
N ASP A 104 -24.92 -10.48 -0.51
CA ASP A 104 -25.64 -9.97 0.66
C ASP A 104 -25.00 -10.28 2.03
N ASP A 105 -24.09 -11.24 2.08
CA ASP A 105 -23.42 -11.76 3.29
C ASP A 105 -21.94 -11.37 3.41
N THR A 106 -21.42 -10.52 2.54
CA THR A 106 -20.04 -10.06 2.72
C THR A 106 -20.01 -9.01 3.82
N GLU A 107 -19.30 -9.30 4.91
CA GLU A 107 -18.78 -8.27 5.81
C GLU A 107 -18.26 -7.12 4.95
N LYS A 108 -18.80 -5.93 5.13
CA LYS A 108 -18.31 -4.74 4.44
C LYS A 108 -16.82 -4.61 4.73
N VAL A 109 -16.01 -4.89 3.73
CA VAL A 109 -14.55 -4.88 3.87
C VAL A 109 -14.04 -3.50 4.28
N ALA A 110 -14.73 -2.44 3.89
CA ALA A 110 -14.57 -1.09 4.40
C ALA A 110 -15.68 -0.19 3.87
N ASP A 111 -15.96 0.87 4.59
CA ASP A 111 -16.86 1.95 4.16
C ASP A 111 -16.05 3.04 3.43
N TRP A 112 -15.34 2.64 2.38
CA TRP A 112 -14.56 3.56 1.56
C TRP A 112 -15.45 4.25 0.55
N ASP A 113 -15.22 5.54 0.36
CA ASP A 113 -15.90 6.31 -0.67
C ASP A 113 -15.52 5.76 -2.07
N PRO A 114 -16.47 5.26 -2.84
CA PRO A 114 -16.22 4.77 -4.19
C PRO A 114 -15.58 5.81 -5.12
N GLU A 115 -15.88 7.10 -4.90
CA GLU A 115 -15.37 8.17 -5.75
C GLU A 115 -13.89 8.47 -5.53
N ASP A 116 -13.33 8.14 -4.35
CA ASP A 116 -11.92 8.41 -4.04
C ASP A 116 -11.02 7.17 -4.08
N MET A 117 -11.52 6.01 -4.46
CA MET A 117 -10.72 4.77 -4.51
C MET A 117 -9.49 4.86 -5.41
N HIS A 118 -9.52 5.70 -6.44
CA HIS A 118 -8.40 5.96 -7.33
C HIS A 118 -7.36 6.93 -6.75
N VAL A 119 -7.70 7.64 -5.67
CA VAL A 119 -6.85 8.64 -5.03
C VAL A 119 -5.87 7.96 -4.08
N PHE A 120 -4.61 8.43 -4.08
CA PHE A 120 -3.61 8.03 -3.09
C PHE A 120 -3.91 8.70 -1.74
N LYS A 121 -4.47 7.96 -0.80
CA LYS A 121 -5.00 8.46 0.48
C LYS A 121 -4.64 7.51 1.63
N PRO A 122 -3.46 7.65 2.23
CA PRO A 122 -3.03 6.78 3.35
C PRO A 122 -3.98 6.77 4.55
N GLU A 123 -4.74 7.85 4.75
CA GLU A 123 -5.68 7.99 5.86
C GLU A 123 -6.72 6.87 5.91
N ARG A 124 -7.04 6.25 4.78
CA ARG A 124 -8.01 5.14 4.72
C ARG A 124 -7.59 3.90 5.52
N TRP A 125 -6.30 3.79 5.84
CA TRP A 125 -5.74 2.71 6.65
C TRP A 125 -5.63 3.04 8.13
N LEU A 126 -6.10 4.22 8.55
CA LEU A 126 -6.10 4.66 9.93
C LEU A 126 -7.49 4.50 10.52
N VAL A 127 -7.57 3.74 11.61
CA VAL A 127 -8.81 3.52 12.35
C VAL A 127 -8.68 4.13 13.76
N PRO A 128 -9.81 4.43 14.45
CA PRO A 128 -9.74 4.84 15.84
C PRO A 128 -8.97 3.81 16.68
N SER A 129 -8.04 4.30 17.50
CA SER A 129 -7.21 3.41 18.31
C SER A 129 -8.04 2.78 19.44
N SER A 130 -7.88 1.48 19.60
CA SER A 130 -8.47 0.72 20.70
C SER A 130 -7.75 0.96 22.05
N THR A 131 -6.52 1.47 22.00
CA THR A 131 -5.64 1.64 23.19
C THR A 131 -5.41 3.09 23.61
N ALA A 132 -5.62 4.04 22.69
CA ALA A 132 -5.41 5.47 22.92
C ALA A 132 -6.66 6.28 22.54
N PRO A 133 -7.51 6.69 23.49
CA PRO A 133 -8.70 7.47 23.19
C PRO A 133 -8.38 8.74 22.39
N GLY A 134 -9.07 8.91 21.25
CA GLY A 134 -8.82 10.01 20.32
C GLY A 134 -7.59 9.83 19.42
N GLY A 135 -6.82 8.76 19.59
CA GLY A 135 -5.70 8.39 18.71
C GLY A 135 -6.15 7.60 17.48
N LEU A 136 -5.22 7.43 16.55
CA LEU A 136 -5.40 6.60 15.37
C LEU A 136 -4.35 5.47 15.36
N GLU A 137 -4.77 4.29 14.92
CA GLU A 137 -3.88 3.16 14.70
C GLU A 137 -3.97 2.66 13.25
N PHE A 138 -2.91 2.03 12.78
CA PHE A 138 -2.89 1.41 11.45
C PHE A 138 -3.62 0.06 11.48
N SER A 139 -4.49 -0.16 10.50
CA SER A 139 -5.15 -1.45 10.29
C SER A 139 -5.01 -1.89 8.84
N VAL A 140 -4.35 -3.03 8.62
CA VAL A 140 -4.28 -3.66 7.29
C VAL A 140 -5.65 -4.18 6.81
N ASN A 141 -6.59 -4.34 7.74
CA ASN A 141 -7.94 -4.80 7.45
C ASN A 141 -8.93 -3.64 7.20
N ALA A 142 -8.45 -2.40 7.19
CA ALA A 142 -9.30 -1.24 6.95
C ALA A 142 -9.82 -1.16 5.50
N GLY A 143 -9.31 -2.00 4.59
CA GLY A 143 -9.76 -1.99 3.21
C GLY A 143 -9.27 -3.17 2.37
N PRO A 144 -9.76 -3.25 1.12
CA PRO A 144 -9.41 -4.32 0.20
C PRO A 144 -7.97 -4.15 -0.31
N SER A 145 -7.06 -4.96 0.19
CA SER A 145 -5.66 -5.01 -0.29
C SER A 145 -5.10 -6.40 -0.08
N MET A 146 -4.55 -6.97 -1.14
CA MET A 146 -3.94 -8.30 -1.13
C MET A 146 -2.60 -8.32 -1.90
N PRO A 147 -1.69 -7.37 -1.68
CA PRO A 147 -0.49 -7.23 -2.52
C PRO A 147 0.46 -8.43 -2.45
N PHE A 148 0.34 -9.25 -1.40
CA PHE A 148 1.15 -10.44 -1.15
C PHE A 148 0.34 -11.74 -1.14
N SER A 149 -0.90 -11.74 -1.64
CA SER A 149 -1.84 -12.85 -1.54
C SER A 149 -2.11 -13.26 -0.08
N LEU A 150 -2.99 -14.24 0.14
CA LEU A 150 -3.40 -14.72 1.46
C LEU A 150 -3.28 -16.26 1.57
N GLY A 151 -3.38 -16.74 2.82
CA GLY A 151 -3.39 -18.18 3.14
C GLY A 151 -2.03 -18.85 2.96
N LEU A 152 -2.06 -20.17 2.81
CA LEU A 152 -0.86 -21.02 2.74
C LEU A 152 0.06 -20.73 1.55
N ARG A 153 -0.45 -20.05 0.52
CA ARG A 153 0.29 -19.68 -0.70
C ARG A 153 0.60 -18.20 -0.76
N SER A 154 0.51 -17.48 0.38
CA SER A 154 0.94 -16.08 0.47
C SER A 154 2.44 -15.94 0.21
N CYS A 155 2.87 -14.74 -0.14
CA CYS A 155 4.28 -14.45 -0.44
C CYS A 155 5.16 -14.73 0.78
N PHE A 156 6.14 -15.60 0.63
CA PHE A 156 7.12 -15.92 1.68
C PHE A 156 7.94 -14.69 2.09
N GLY A 157 8.26 -13.82 1.13
CA GLY A 157 9.05 -12.61 1.34
C GLY A 157 8.26 -11.40 1.90
N LYS A 158 6.97 -11.55 2.24
CA LYS A 158 6.11 -10.46 2.70
C LYS A 158 6.75 -9.64 3.82
N ARG A 159 7.24 -10.28 4.89
CA ARG A 159 7.88 -9.58 6.01
C ARG A 159 9.08 -8.76 5.58
N MET A 160 9.97 -9.35 4.78
CA MET A 160 11.16 -8.67 4.28
C MET A 160 10.79 -7.46 3.41
N ALA A 161 9.79 -7.61 2.54
CA ALA A 161 9.30 -6.52 1.71
C ALA A 161 8.78 -5.33 2.54
N TYR A 162 7.97 -5.57 3.57
CA TYR A 162 7.51 -4.51 4.46
C TYR A 162 8.67 -3.84 5.21
N TYR A 163 9.63 -4.61 5.72
CA TYR A 163 10.84 -4.05 6.34
C TYR A 163 11.60 -3.13 5.39
N GLN A 164 11.81 -3.56 4.15
CA GLN A 164 12.50 -2.77 3.13
C GLN A 164 11.72 -1.51 2.75
N LEU A 165 10.42 -1.64 2.48
CA LEU A 165 9.57 -0.52 2.08
C LEU A 165 9.50 0.54 3.19
N ARG A 166 9.30 0.11 4.44
CA ARG A 166 9.28 0.98 5.60
C ARG A 166 10.61 1.72 5.78
N THR A 167 11.74 1.00 5.72
CA THR A 167 13.07 1.57 5.85
C THR A 167 13.35 2.60 4.75
N VAL A 168 13.15 2.23 3.50
CA VAL A 168 13.44 3.10 2.35
C VAL A 168 12.56 4.35 2.39
N LEU A 169 11.26 4.19 2.66
CA LEU A 169 10.34 5.33 2.72
C LEU A 169 10.73 6.30 3.85
N ALA A 170 11.00 5.76 5.05
CA ALA A 170 11.38 6.54 6.21
C ALA A 170 12.67 7.34 5.95
N LEU A 171 13.73 6.68 5.48
CA LEU A 171 15.03 7.33 5.25
C LEU A 171 14.99 8.37 4.14
N VAL A 172 14.29 8.06 3.03
CA VAL A 172 14.21 8.98 1.90
C VAL A 172 13.39 10.22 2.26
N VAL A 173 12.20 10.06 2.90
CA VAL A 173 11.36 11.19 3.31
C VAL A 173 12.00 11.98 4.46
N TRP A 174 12.77 11.31 5.33
CA TRP A 174 13.56 12.00 6.37
C TRP A 174 14.57 12.97 5.78
N ARG A 175 15.31 12.54 4.76
CA ARG A 175 16.47 13.27 4.23
C ARG A 175 16.13 14.18 3.06
N PHE A 176 15.13 13.83 2.24
CA PHE A 176 14.88 14.48 0.97
C PHE A 176 13.43 14.95 0.83
N VAL A 177 13.26 16.01 0.06
CA VAL A 177 11.98 16.36 -0.57
C VAL A 177 11.97 15.72 -1.95
N LEU A 178 10.89 14.95 -2.20
CA LEU A 178 10.67 14.32 -3.49
C LEU A 178 9.75 15.23 -4.31
N GLU A 179 10.19 15.54 -5.52
CA GLU A 179 9.49 16.39 -6.47
C GLU A 179 9.25 15.63 -7.77
N LYS A 180 8.24 16.05 -8.52
CA LYS A 180 8.00 15.54 -9.88
C LYS A 180 9.17 15.87 -10.80
N CYS A 181 9.50 14.93 -11.66
CA CYS A 181 10.36 15.18 -12.81
C CYS A 181 9.59 15.93 -13.91
N PRO A 182 10.26 16.44 -14.96
CA PRO A 182 9.61 16.87 -16.18
C PRO A 182 8.63 15.82 -16.72
N GLU A 183 7.62 16.23 -17.48
CA GLU A 183 6.50 15.39 -17.89
C GLU A 183 6.93 14.11 -18.59
N GLU A 184 7.94 14.16 -19.45
CA GLU A 184 8.46 13.02 -20.19
C GLU A 184 9.02 11.91 -19.28
N LEU A 185 9.48 12.26 -18.06
CA LEU A 185 10.01 11.34 -17.06
C LEU A 185 9.02 11.03 -15.94
N SER A 186 7.89 11.73 -15.90
CA SER A 186 6.85 11.62 -14.86
C SER A 186 5.67 10.72 -15.25
N THR A 187 5.79 9.96 -16.34
CA THR A 187 4.72 9.06 -16.80
C THR A 187 4.34 8.04 -15.74
N SER A 188 3.03 7.73 -15.66
CA SER A 188 2.48 6.63 -14.88
C SER A 188 2.32 5.33 -15.69
N GLN A 189 2.86 5.29 -16.93
CA GLN A 189 2.84 4.09 -17.75
C GLN A 189 3.57 2.95 -17.05
N ALA A 190 3.02 1.76 -17.21
CA ALA A 190 3.60 0.54 -16.68
C ALA A 190 3.91 -0.44 -17.83
N VAL A 191 4.75 -1.41 -17.53
CA VAL A 191 5.05 -2.55 -18.39
C VAL A 191 4.57 -3.80 -17.66
N ASP A 192 3.66 -4.52 -18.32
CA ASP A 192 3.11 -5.76 -17.82
C ASP A 192 3.98 -6.95 -18.20
N GLY A 193 4.20 -7.80 -17.22
CA GLY A 193 4.87 -9.08 -17.32
C GLY A 193 4.33 -9.96 -16.21
N VAL A 194 5.20 -10.73 -15.54
CA VAL A 194 4.81 -11.41 -14.29
C VAL A 194 4.41 -10.42 -13.21
N THR A 195 4.99 -9.21 -13.25
CA THR A 195 4.65 -8.10 -12.38
C THR A 195 4.31 -6.86 -13.20
N HIS A 196 3.39 -6.07 -12.66
CA HIS A 196 3.08 -4.73 -13.13
C HIS A 196 4.16 -3.77 -12.59
N ARG A 197 5.01 -3.24 -13.44
CA ARG A 197 6.12 -2.37 -13.04
C ARG A 197 6.08 -1.04 -13.78
N PRO A 198 6.43 0.07 -13.12
CA PRO A 198 6.46 1.36 -13.79
C PRO A 198 7.51 1.34 -14.92
N LYS A 199 7.18 1.94 -16.06
CA LYS A 199 8.13 2.15 -17.17
C LYS A 199 9.25 3.09 -16.73
N HIS A 200 8.90 4.12 -16.00
CA HIS A 200 9.80 5.10 -15.40
C HIS A 200 9.43 5.32 -13.94
N SER A 201 10.42 5.33 -13.06
CA SER A 201 10.24 5.55 -11.61
C SER A 201 11.11 6.71 -11.10
N TYR A 202 11.33 7.71 -11.95
CA TYR A 202 12.17 8.85 -11.61
C TYR A 202 11.45 9.81 -10.66
N VAL A 203 12.20 10.37 -9.74
CA VAL A 203 11.84 11.48 -8.88
C VAL A 203 13.02 12.45 -8.78
N LYS A 204 12.75 13.72 -8.70
CA LYS A 204 13.77 14.72 -8.40
C LYS A 204 13.90 14.84 -6.88
N LEU A 205 15.12 14.91 -6.38
CA LEU A 205 15.43 15.03 -4.97
C LEU A 205 16.04 16.38 -4.66
N SER A 206 15.58 17.04 -3.60
CA SER A 206 16.25 18.13 -2.92
C SER A 206 16.38 17.81 -1.44
N THR A 207 17.35 18.41 -0.74
CA THR A 207 17.53 18.18 0.70
C THR A 207 16.35 18.79 1.48
N ALA A 208 15.89 18.08 2.51
CA ALA A 208 14.77 18.53 3.35
C ALA A 208 15.20 19.50 4.46
N TYR A 209 16.52 19.75 4.61
CA TYR A 209 17.18 20.70 5.54
C TYR A 209 18.61 20.95 5.07
#